data_bc240988b712037673648e1979700ea2
#
_entry.id   bc240988b712037673648e1979700ea2
#
_cell.length_a   1.000
_cell.length_b   1.000
_cell.length_c   1.000
_cell.angle_alpha   90.00
_cell.angle_beta   90.00
_cell.angle_gamma   90.00
#
_symmetry.space_group_name_H-M   'P 1'
#
loop_
_entity.id
_entity.type
_entity.pdbx_description
1 polymer ?
#
loop_
_entity_poly.entity_id
_entity_poly.type
_entity_poly.pdbx_seq_one_letter_code
_entity_poly.pdbx_strand_id
1 'polypeptide(L)'
;MIKFEQFNHSLCNIDTKDVPANLTKEYRAIIEEMRSVAKYFGKEFLREVDENEFYEHIIPMRKVCSDRAILRAMHFYSEEKRVNKELKALRDGNFNEFKIQVKRFGNISFEYLQNVYSSKDPSHQNISLAICMSEKILKDKGVVRVHGPGFEGTIQVFVENDYARKYKNEIEKYMGKHCCYVTHIRQQGAMKVI
;
A
#
# COMPACT_ATOMS: atom_id res chain seq x y z
N MET A 1 4.08 23.94 -1.22
CA MET A 1 5.03 22.80 -1.11
C MET A 1 4.92 22.25 0.31
N ILE A 2 4.78 20.94 0.49
CA ILE A 2 4.68 20.31 1.82
C ILE A 2 6.09 19.97 2.28
N LYS A 3 6.49 20.47 3.45
CA LYS A 3 7.77 20.10 4.10
C LYS A 3 7.49 18.97 5.08
N PHE A 4 7.86 17.74 4.73
CA PHE A 4 7.53 16.57 5.54
C PHE A 4 8.21 16.57 6.92
N GLU A 5 9.36 17.23 7.02
CA GLU A 5 10.13 17.40 8.27
C GLU A 5 9.32 18.05 9.40
N GLN A 6 8.33 18.89 9.07
CA GLN A 6 7.45 19.54 10.06
C GLN A 6 6.61 18.56 10.89
N PHE A 7 6.44 17.32 10.40
CA PHE A 7 5.61 16.31 11.07
C PHE A 7 6.41 15.46 12.08
N ASN A 8 7.70 15.72 12.24
CA ASN A 8 8.56 14.99 13.18
C ASN A 8 8.51 13.46 13.02
N HIS A 9 8.41 12.97 11.79
CA HIS A 9 8.40 11.56 11.46
C HIS A 9 9.45 11.23 10.38
N SER A 10 10.08 10.08 10.55
CA SER A 10 10.96 9.46 9.56
C SER A 10 10.19 8.44 8.73
N LEU A 11 10.62 8.29 7.48
CA LEU A 11 10.18 7.21 6.60
C LEU A 11 11.18 6.06 6.68
N CYS A 12 10.70 4.87 7.03
CA CYS A 12 11.50 3.65 6.97
C CYS A 12 10.96 2.71 5.90
N ASN A 13 11.84 2.18 5.07
CA ASN A 13 11.54 1.08 4.18
C ASN A 13 12.16 -0.19 4.74
N ILE A 14 11.36 -1.23 4.90
CA ILE A 14 11.80 -2.51 5.43
C ILE A 14 11.77 -3.53 4.30
N ASP A 15 12.95 -4.10 4.03
CA ASP A 15 13.11 -5.25 3.17
C ASP A 15 12.79 -6.52 3.97
N THR A 16 11.72 -7.23 3.60
CA THR A 16 11.28 -8.42 4.32
C THR A 16 12.09 -9.67 3.99
N LYS A 17 13.16 -9.51 3.17
CA LYS A 17 14.06 -10.59 2.76
C LYS A 17 13.36 -11.74 2.04
N ASP A 18 12.29 -11.41 1.35
CA ASP A 18 11.62 -12.40 0.50
C ASP A 18 12.51 -12.77 -0.69
N VAL A 19 12.50 -14.05 -1.03
CA VAL A 19 13.19 -14.51 -2.24
C VAL A 19 12.26 -14.19 -3.40
N PRO A 20 12.72 -13.47 -4.44
CA PRO A 20 11.88 -13.15 -5.58
C PRO A 20 11.41 -14.44 -6.28
N ALA A 21 10.22 -14.91 -5.98
CA ALA A 21 9.52 -15.80 -6.88
C ALA A 21 9.23 -15.00 -8.17
N ASN A 22 9.07 -15.67 -9.31
CA ASN A 22 8.67 -14.98 -10.54
C ASN A 22 7.23 -14.46 -10.41
N LEU A 23 7.09 -13.27 -9.80
CA LEU A 23 5.82 -12.63 -9.46
C LEU A 23 5.23 -11.83 -10.64
N THR A 24 5.88 -11.84 -11.80
CA THR A 24 5.42 -11.14 -13.02
C THR A 24 3.96 -11.47 -13.35
N LYS A 25 3.55 -12.73 -13.14
CA LYS A 25 2.17 -13.16 -13.38
C LYS A 25 1.19 -12.53 -12.37
N GLU A 26 1.58 -12.37 -11.12
CA GLU A 26 0.75 -11.74 -10.08
C GLU A 26 0.53 -10.24 -10.36
N TYR A 27 1.60 -9.53 -10.73
CA TYR A 27 1.48 -8.12 -11.14
C TYR A 27 0.60 -7.93 -12.37
N ARG A 28 0.81 -8.78 -13.38
CA ARG A 28 0.00 -8.77 -14.60
C ARG A 28 -1.46 -9.04 -14.28
N ALA A 29 -1.75 -10.01 -13.40
CA ALA A 29 -3.11 -10.35 -12.99
C ALA A 29 -3.86 -9.16 -12.35
N ILE A 30 -3.19 -8.26 -11.60
CA ILE A 30 -3.84 -7.06 -11.08
C ILE A 30 -4.37 -6.20 -12.23
N ILE A 31 -3.51 -5.93 -13.22
CA ILE A 31 -3.86 -5.07 -14.36
C ILE A 31 -4.94 -5.73 -15.22
N GLU A 32 -4.79 -7.00 -15.52
CA GLU A 32 -5.72 -7.76 -16.39
C GLU A 32 -7.11 -7.88 -15.75
N GLU A 33 -7.17 -8.12 -14.44
CA GLU A 33 -8.42 -8.22 -13.71
C GLU A 33 -9.14 -6.86 -13.61
N MET A 34 -8.44 -5.78 -13.32
CA MET A 34 -9.02 -4.44 -13.36
C MET A 34 -9.54 -4.06 -14.75
N ARG A 35 -8.79 -4.44 -15.81
CA ARG A 35 -9.24 -4.25 -17.20
C ARG A 35 -10.45 -5.10 -17.55
N SER A 36 -10.58 -6.32 -17.01
CA SER A 36 -11.76 -7.16 -17.26
C SER A 36 -13.03 -6.52 -16.73
N VAL A 37 -12.96 -5.85 -15.58
CA VAL A 37 -14.07 -5.07 -15.03
C VAL A 37 -14.38 -3.86 -15.91
N ALA A 38 -13.39 -3.09 -16.33
CA ALA A 38 -13.62 -1.96 -17.24
C ALA A 38 -14.29 -2.39 -18.55
N LYS A 39 -13.85 -3.51 -19.12
CA LYS A 39 -14.42 -4.09 -20.36
C LYS A 39 -15.88 -4.50 -20.22
N TYR A 40 -16.32 -4.94 -19.04
CA TYR A 40 -17.74 -5.22 -18.79
C TYR A 40 -18.62 -3.99 -19.07
N PHE A 41 -18.10 -2.79 -18.80
CA PHE A 41 -18.77 -1.51 -19.10
C PHE A 41 -18.41 -0.94 -20.48
N GLY A 42 -17.74 -1.71 -21.34
CA GLY A 42 -17.30 -1.23 -22.67
C GLY A 42 -16.20 -0.19 -22.62
N LYS A 43 -15.42 -0.14 -21.52
CA LYS A 43 -14.32 0.81 -21.30
C LYS A 43 -12.95 0.11 -21.33
N GLU A 44 -11.89 0.91 -21.54
CA GLU A 44 -10.52 0.42 -21.48
C GLU A 44 -9.96 0.45 -20.05
N PHE A 45 -10.29 1.51 -19.29
CA PHE A 45 -9.76 1.74 -17.94
C PHE A 45 -10.90 2.01 -16.94
N LEU A 46 -10.71 1.60 -15.68
CA LEU A 46 -11.68 1.81 -14.60
C LEU A 46 -12.02 3.28 -14.35
N ARG A 47 -11.09 4.21 -14.59
CA ARG A 47 -11.34 5.65 -14.47
C ARG A 47 -12.40 6.21 -15.41
N GLU A 48 -12.76 5.45 -16.45
CA GLU A 48 -13.78 5.79 -17.42
C GLU A 48 -15.17 5.26 -17.04
N VAL A 49 -15.23 4.45 -15.98
CA VAL A 49 -16.45 3.84 -15.46
C VAL A 49 -16.91 4.65 -14.25
N ASP A 50 -18.18 5.05 -14.23
CA ASP A 50 -18.78 5.70 -13.06
C ASP A 50 -18.82 4.74 -11.87
N GLU A 51 -18.42 5.22 -10.70
CA GLU A 51 -18.34 4.39 -9.51
C GLU A 51 -19.71 3.87 -9.04
N ASN A 52 -20.77 4.70 -9.15
CA ASN A 52 -22.12 4.28 -8.75
C ASN A 52 -22.62 3.19 -9.70
N GLU A 53 -22.42 3.39 -11.00
CA GLU A 53 -22.73 2.38 -12.02
C GLU A 53 -21.99 1.06 -11.73
N PHE A 54 -20.73 1.13 -11.37
CA PHE A 54 -19.95 -0.06 -10.96
C PHE A 54 -20.63 -0.80 -9.81
N TYR A 55 -20.99 -0.11 -8.72
CA TYR A 55 -21.61 -0.76 -7.56
C TYR A 55 -23.01 -1.31 -7.84
N GLU A 56 -23.81 -0.67 -8.68
CA GLU A 56 -25.13 -1.16 -9.11
C GLU A 56 -25.04 -2.48 -9.90
N HIS A 57 -23.90 -2.73 -10.56
CA HIS A 57 -23.70 -3.90 -11.43
C HIS A 57 -22.95 -5.07 -10.75
N ILE A 58 -22.71 -5.05 -9.44
CA ILE A 58 -21.98 -6.13 -8.76
C ILE A 58 -22.55 -7.52 -9.05
N ILE A 59 -23.87 -7.71 -8.90
CA ILE A 59 -24.50 -9.02 -9.10
C ILE A 59 -24.35 -9.53 -10.54
N PRO A 60 -24.73 -8.77 -11.59
CA PRO A 60 -24.57 -9.24 -12.97
C PRO A 60 -23.08 -9.39 -13.35
N MET A 61 -22.18 -8.54 -12.86
CA MET A 61 -20.74 -8.58 -13.13
C MET A 61 -20.07 -9.85 -12.59
N ARG A 62 -20.52 -10.38 -11.43
CA ARG A 62 -20.03 -11.66 -10.87
C ARG A 62 -20.27 -12.87 -11.76
N LYS A 63 -21.11 -12.77 -12.78
CA LYS A 63 -21.35 -13.85 -13.75
C LYS A 63 -20.24 -13.94 -14.81
N VAL A 64 -19.47 -12.87 -15.00
CA VAL A 64 -18.45 -12.75 -16.07
C VAL A 64 -17.08 -12.33 -15.56
N CYS A 65 -17.01 -11.67 -14.41
CA CYS A 65 -15.76 -11.30 -13.74
C CYS A 65 -15.60 -12.10 -12.45
N SER A 66 -14.34 -12.41 -12.06
CA SER A 66 -14.07 -13.05 -10.78
C SER A 66 -14.34 -12.08 -9.62
N ASP A 67 -14.68 -12.61 -8.44
CA ASP A 67 -14.82 -11.80 -7.22
C ASP A 67 -13.53 -11.03 -6.91
N ARG A 68 -12.35 -11.61 -7.19
CA ARG A 68 -11.07 -10.93 -7.02
C ARG A 68 -10.89 -9.74 -7.98
N ALA A 69 -11.35 -9.85 -9.23
CA ALA A 69 -11.33 -8.73 -10.16
C ALA A 69 -12.21 -7.57 -9.67
N ILE A 70 -13.37 -7.88 -9.13
CA ILE A 70 -14.30 -6.90 -8.55
C ILE A 70 -13.69 -6.25 -7.31
N LEU A 71 -13.09 -7.02 -6.40
CA LEU A 71 -12.39 -6.49 -5.22
C LEU A 71 -11.25 -5.55 -5.61
N ARG A 72 -10.46 -5.89 -6.64
CA ARG A 72 -9.39 -5.04 -7.17
C ARG A 72 -9.92 -3.74 -7.76
N ALA A 73 -11.08 -3.77 -8.41
CA ALA A 73 -11.75 -2.55 -8.87
C ALA A 73 -12.26 -1.69 -7.69
N MET A 74 -12.82 -2.30 -6.63
CA MET A 74 -13.18 -1.59 -5.40
C MET A 74 -11.97 -0.92 -4.75
N HIS A 75 -10.80 -1.60 -4.76
CA HIS A 75 -9.55 -1.00 -4.31
C HIS A 75 -9.24 0.26 -5.12
N PHE A 76 -9.32 0.22 -6.44
CA PHE A 76 -9.05 1.37 -7.31
C PHE A 76 -9.89 2.59 -6.92
N TYR A 77 -11.22 2.47 -6.81
CA TYR A 77 -12.09 3.58 -6.42
C TYR A 77 -11.82 4.09 -5.00
N SER A 78 -11.48 3.19 -4.08
CA SER A 78 -11.12 3.56 -2.71
C SER A 78 -9.83 4.39 -2.66
N GLU A 79 -8.83 4.04 -3.50
CA GLU A 79 -7.56 4.72 -3.59
C GLU A 79 -7.67 6.12 -4.20
N GLU A 80 -8.43 6.28 -5.26
CA GLU A 80 -8.68 7.59 -5.89
C GLU A 80 -9.20 8.61 -4.85
N LYS A 81 -10.12 8.19 -3.98
CA LYS A 81 -10.64 9.04 -2.90
C LYS A 81 -9.63 9.28 -1.78
N ARG A 82 -8.88 8.23 -1.42
CA ARG A 82 -7.95 8.26 -0.29
C ARG A 82 -6.75 9.17 -0.55
N VAL A 83 -6.16 9.15 -1.75
CA VAL A 83 -5.03 10.03 -2.12
C VAL A 83 -5.37 11.50 -1.89
N ASN A 84 -6.59 11.93 -2.23
CA ASN A 84 -7.04 13.30 -1.98
C ASN A 84 -7.15 13.62 -0.49
N LYS A 85 -7.57 12.66 0.35
CA LYS A 85 -7.63 12.82 1.81
C LYS A 85 -6.24 12.91 2.42
N GLU A 86 -5.29 12.08 1.98
CA GLU A 86 -3.89 12.15 2.42
C GLU A 86 -3.27 13.52 2.07
N LEU A 87 -3.46 13.95 0.83
CA LEU A 87 -2.95 15.26 0.39
C LEU A 87 -3.55 16.42 1.21
N LYS A 88 -4.86 16.37 1.46
CA LYS A 88 -5.54 17.36 2.31
C LYS A 88 -4.99 17.32 3.73
N ALA A 89 -4.89 16.17 4.35
CA ALA A 89 -4.36 15.99 5.70
C ALA A 89 -2.94 16.59 5.85
N LEU A 90 -2.06 16.32 4.88
CA LEU A 90 -0.71 16.89 4.88
C LEU A 90 -0.71 18.42 4.69
N ARG A 91 -1.59 18.96 3.85
CA ARG A 91 -1.72 20.42 3.64
C ARG A 91 -2.25 21.14 4.87
N ASP A 92 -3.19 20.50 5.56
CA ASP A 92 -3.82 21.04 6.78
C ASP A 92 -2.93 20.84 8.03
N GLY A 93 -1.76 20.21 7.90
CA GLY A 93 -0.89 19.88 9.02
C GLY A 93 -1.41 18.76 9.94
N ASN A 94 -2.46 18.05 9.53
CA ASN A 94 -3.09 16.99 10.31
C ASN A 94 -2.42 15.62 10.04
N PHE A 95 -1.27 15.38 10.67
CA PHE A 95 -0.53 14.14 10.47
C PHE A 95 -1.24 12.90 11.05
N ASN A 96 -2.10 13.08 12.05
CA ASN A 96 -2.90 11.96 12.57
C ASN A 96 -3.89 11.45 11.51
N GLU A 97 -4.56 12.35 10.79
CA GLU A 97 -5.43 11.95 9.67
C GLU A 97 -4.62 11.27 8.56
N PHE A 98 -3.42 11.79 8.23
CA PHE A 98 -2.51 11.13 7.29
C PHE A 98 -2.19 9.69 7.73
N LYS A 99 -1.81 9.47 9.01
CA LYS A 99 -1.56 8.12 9.54
C LYS A 99 -2.79 7.20 9.42
N ILE A 100 -3.99 7.72 9.68
CA ILE A 100 -5.24 6.96 9.51
C ILE A 100 -5.42 6.53 8.06
N GLN A 101 -5.19 7.41 7.10
CA GLN A 101 -5.32 7.07 5.68
C GLN A 101 -4.26 6.05 5.22
N VAL A 102 -3.00 6.19 5.69
CA VAL A 102 -1.92 5.22 5.43
C VAL A 102 -2.27 3.83 5.99
N LYS A 103 -2.81 3.76 7.21
CA LYS A 103 -3.27 2.50 7.81
C LYS A 103 -4.40 1.86 6.99
N ARG A 104 -5.37 2.69 6.58
CA ARG A 104 -6.50 2.23 5.77
C ARG A 104 -6.02 1.68 4.42
N PHE A 105 -5.02 2.31 3.79
CA PHE A 105 -4.38 1.77 2.59
C PHE A 105 -3.85 0.36 2.83
N GLY A 106 -3.07 0.16 3.91
CA GLY A 106 -2.53 -1.17 4.24
C GLY A 106 -3.63 -2.22 4.35
N ASN A 107 -4.74 -1.89 5.03
CA ASN A 107 -5.87 -2.80 5.22
C ASN A 107 -6.54 -3.16 3.89
N ILE A 108 -6.90 -2.17 3.05
CA ILE A 108 -7.57 -2.45 1.77
C ILE A 108 -6.63 -3.08 0.73
N SER A 109 -5.31 -2.87 0.85
CA SER A 109 -4.34 -3.63 0.06
C SER A 109 -4.39 -5.11 0.38
N PHE A 110 -4.53 -5.47 1.66
CA PHE A 110 -4.71 -6.86 2.09
C PHE A 110 -6.07 -7.41 1.68
N GLU A 111 -7.16 -6.69 1.98
CA GLU A 111 -8.54 -7.16 1.83
C GLU A 111 -8.99 -7.18 0.36
N TYR A 112 -8.70 -6.12 -0.40
CA TYR A 112 -9.25 -5.88 -1.74
C TYR A 112 -8.23 -6.17 -2.84
N LEU A 113 -7.04 -5.56 -2.78
CA LEU A 113 -6.02 -5.73 -3.81
C LEU A 113 -5.37 -7.11 -3.75
N GLN A 114 -5.23 -7.65 -2.54
CA GLN A 114 -4.64 -8.97 -2.25
C GLN A 114 -3.22 -9.07 -2.83
N ASN A 115 -2.39 -8.07 -2.51
CA ASN A 115 -1.02 -7.95 -3.01
C ASN A 115 0.05 -8.08 -1.92
N VAL A 116 -0.32 -8.55 -0.71
CA VAL A 116 0.62 -8.70 0.42
C VAL A 116 1.25 -10.10 0.47
N TYR A 117 0.69 -11.06 -0.24
CA TYR A 117 1.26 -12.38 -0.48
C TYR A 117 0.69 -13.00 -1.75
N SER A 118 1.35 -14.02 -2.30
CA SER A 118 0.83 -14.76 -3.46
C SER A 118 -0.17 -15.82 -3.02
N SER A 119 -1.35 -15.83 -3.64
CA SER A 119 -2.34 -16.89 -3.43
C SER A 119 -1.87 -18.29 -3.88
N LYS A 120 -0.79 -18.35 -4.67
CA LYS A 120 -0.17 -19.61 -5.11
C LYS A 120 0.75 -20.21 -4.04
N ASP A 121 1.23 -19.38 -3.13
CA ASP A 121 2.07 -19.81 -2.01
C ASP A 121 1.63 -19.09 -0.72
N PRO A 122 0.51 -19.51 -0.13
CA PRO A 122 -0.03 -18.90 1.07
C PRO A 122 0.79 -19.17 2.33
N SER A 123 1.80 -20.05 2.25
CA SER A 123 2.70 -20.32 3.37
C SER A 123 3.80 -19.28 3.52
N HIS A 124 4.16 -18.56 2.46
CA HIS A 124 5.16 -17.50 2.47
C HIS A 124 4.49 -16.12 2.51
N GLN A 125 4.48 -15.49 3.66
CA GLN A 125 3.80 -14.22 3.92
C GLN A 125 4.70 -13.22 4.65
N ASN A 126 5.90 -13.00 4.15
CA ASN A 126 6.90 -12.13 4.80
C ASN A 126 6.40 -10.69 4.99
N ILE A 127 5.67 -10.13 4.00
CA ILE A 127 5.08 -8.79 4.11
C ILE A 127 4.06 -8.76 5.25
N SER A 128 3.13 -9.72 5.32
CA SER A 128 2.12 -9.79 6.39
C SER A 128 2.78 -9.89 7.76
N LEU A 129 3.81 -10.75 7.90
CA LEU A 129 4.56 -10.92 9.13
C LEU A 129 5.26 -9.60 9.52
N ALA A 130 5.93 -8.95 8.58
CA ALA A 130 6.62 -7.68 8.82
C ALA A 130 5.66 -6.57 9.24
N ILE A 131 4.46 -6.49 8.63
CA ILE A 131 3.40 -5.55 9.03
C ILE A 131 2.97 -5.82 10.47
N CYS A 132 2.62 -7.06 10.82
CA CYS A 132 2.20 -7.43 12.17
C CYS A 132 3.27 -7.13 13.23
N MET A 133 4.55 -7.45 12.94
CA MET A 133 5.65 -7.12 13.85
C MET A 133 5.84 -5.62 13.97
N SER A 134 5.76 -4.87 12.86
CA SER A 134 5.85 -3.41 12.89
C SER A 134 4.75 -2.78 13.74
N GLU A 135 3.50 -3.21 13.59
CA GLU A 135 2.38 -2.72 14.41
C GLU A 135 2.59 -2.98 15.90
N LYS A 136 3.06 -4.19 16.25
CA LYS A 136 3.40 -4.54 17.63
C LYS A 136 4.47 -3.64 18.23
N ILE A 137 5.48 -3.27 17.43
CA ILE A 137 6.60 -2.41 17.87
C ILE A 137 6.16 -0.96 17.94
N LEU A 138 5.48 -0.46 16.89
CA LEU A 138 5.13 0.95 16.74
C LEU A 138 4.10 1.42 17.77
N LYS A 139 3.09 0.60 18.04
CA LYS A 139 1.92 0.99 18.84
C LYS A 139 1.31 2.29 18.27
N ASP A 140 1.39 3.40 19.03
CA ASP A 140 0.93 4.76 18.68
C ASP A 140 2.03 5.62 18.01
N LYS A 141 3.29 5.15 18.00
CA LYS A 141 4.48 5.89 17.54
C LYS A 141 4.66 5.92 16.02
N GLY A 142 3.75 5.34 15.28
CA GLY A 142 3.88 5.30 13.83
C GLY A 142 2.78 4.51 13.14
N VAL A 143 2.94 4.34 11.83
CA VAL A 143 2.01 3.60 10.97
C VAL A 143 2.79 2.83 9.92
N VAL A 144 2.26 1.68 9.51
CA VAL A 144 2.86 0.79 8.53
C VAL A 144 1.87 0.44 7.42
N ARG A 145 2.41 0.23 6.22
CA ARG A 145 1.67 -0.30 5.07
C ARG A 145 2.58 -1.12 4.16
N VAL A 146 1.98 -1.91 3.28
CA VAL A 146 2.71 -2.49 2.16
C VAL A 146 3.28 -1.37 1.28
N HIS A 147 4.46 -1.57 0.70
CA HIS A 147 5.12 -0.59 -0.16
C HIS A 147 5.01 -0.99 -1.63
N GLY A 148 4.72 0.01 -2.47
CA GLY A 148 4.63 -0.14 -3.93
C GLY A 148 3.57 -1.17 -4.35
N PRO A 149 3.83 -1.95 -5.41
CA PRO A 149 2.87 -2.91 -5.95
C PRO A 149 2.65 -4.15 -5.07
N GLY A 150 3.33 -4.25 -3.94
CA GLY A 150 3.27 -5.43 -3.05
C GLY A 150 4.09 -6.60 -3.58
N PHE A 151 3.81 -7.81 -3.12
CA PHE A 151 4.44 -9.09 -3.47
C PHE A 151 5.98 -9.15 -3.33
N GLU A 152 6.71 -8.07 -3.56
CA GLU A 152 8.18 -8.00 -3.62
C GLU A 152 8.87 -7.75 -2.29
N GLY A 153 8.17 -7.99 -1.20
CA GLY A 153 8.81 -8.08 0.10
C GLY A 153 9.25 -6.77 0.73
N THR A 154 8.62 -5.64 0.44
CA THR A 154 8.90 -4.38 1.15
C THR A 154 7.67 -3.79 1.81
N ILE A 155 7.87 -3.21 3.00
CA ILE A 155 6.88 -2.40 3.70
C ILE A 155 7.40 -0.99 3.96
N GLN A 156 6.48 -0.06 4.11
CA GLN A 156 6.76 1.34 4.38
C GLN A 156 6.21 1.74 5.74
N VAL A 157 7.03 2.41 6.52
CA VAL A 157 6.70 2.82 7.90
C VAL A 157 6.98 4.29 8.08
N PHE A 158 6.00 5.00 8.62
CA PHE A 158 6.17 6.36 9.13
C PHE A 158 6.24 6.30 10.64
N VAL A 159 7.36 6.71 11.23
CA VAL A 159 7.64 6.57 12.67
C VAL A 159 8.16 7.88 13.25
N GLU A 160 7.78 8.22 14.49
CA GLU A 160 8.31 9.39 15.19
C GLU A 160 9.83 9.39 15.19
N ASN A 161 10.46 10.54 14.95
CA ASN A 161 11.91 10.65 14.77
C ASN A 161 12.72 10.13 15.96
N ASP A 162 12.28 10.40 17.18
CA ASP A 162 12.90 9.95 18.42
C ASP A 162 12.75 8.44 18.65
N TYR A 163 11.75 7.81 18.02
CA TYR A 163 11.50 6.37 18.09
C TYR A 163 12.12 5.57 16.93
N ALA A 164 12.55 6.23 15.85
CA ALA A 164 13.01 5.58 14.62
C ALA A 164 14.18 4.61 14.85
N ARG A 165 15.17 4.99 15.68
CA ARG A 165 16.30 4.13 16.02
C ARG A 165 15.88 2.90 16.81
N LYS A 166 14.96 3.07 17.77
CA LYS A 166 14.43 1.95 18.54
C LYS A 166 13.63 1.01 17.65
N TYR A 167 12.75 1.56 16.80
CA TYR A 167 12.00 0.78 15.83
C TYR A 167 12.91 -0.06 14.94
N LYS A 168 13.95 0.57 14.32
CA LYS A 168 14.94 -0.13 13.52
C LYS A 168 15.56 -1.31 14.25
N ASN A 169 16.07 -1.09 15.47
CA ASN A 169 16.73 -2.12 16.25
C ASN A 169 15.78 -3.28 16.61
N GLU A 170 14.51 -2.98 16.86
CA GLU A 170 13.53 -4.01 17.20
C GLU A 170 13.08 -4.81 15.96
N ILE A 171 12.76 -4.14 14.84
CA ILE A 171 12.31 -4.84 13.63
C ILE A 171 13.41 -5.74 13.04
N GLU A 172 14.67 -5.32 13.13
CA GLU A 172 15.81 -6.12 12.67
C GLU A 172 16.03 -7.41 13.47
N LYS A 173 15.50 -7.53 14.69
CA LYS A 173 15.50 -8.78 15.44
C LYS A 173 14.57 -9.83 14.83
N TYR A 174 13.48 -9.41 14.19
CA TYR A 174 12.47 -10.30 13.63
C TYR A 174 12.66 -10.54 12.12
N MET A 175 13.08 -9.49 11.39
CA MET A 175 13.18 -9.53 9.92
C MET A 175 14.63 -9.68 9.42
N GLY A 176 15.60 -9.73 10.34
CA GLY A 176 17.01 -9.88 10.00
C GLY A 176 17.78 -8.55 9.96
N LYS A 177 19.08 -8.63 10.22
CA LYS A 177 19.96 -7.46 10.24
C LYS A 177 19.95 -6.72 8.90
N HIS A 178 20.07 -5.39 8.99
CA HIS A 178 20.13 -4.49 7.83
C HIS A 178 18.87 -4.54 6.92
N CYS A 179 17.73 -4.95 7.44
CA CYS A 179 16.48 -4.91 6.70
C CYS A 179 15.81 -3.52 6.71
N CYS A 180 16.11 -2.67 7.67
CA CYS A 180 15.46 -1.37 7.86
C CYS A 180 16.34 -0.21 7.37
N TYR A 181 15.84 0.49 6.37
CA TYR A 181 16.45 1.67 5.78
C TYR A 181 15.66 2.90 6.21
N VAL A 182 16.28 3.74 7.07
CA VAL A 182 15.70 5.04 7.45
C VAL A 182 16.03 6.03 6.35
N THR A 183 15.00 6.65 5.78
CA THR A 183 15.12 7.57 4.64
C THR A 183 14.51 8.93 4.98
N HIS A 184 14.96 9.97 4.28
CA HIS A 184 14.40 11.30 4.37
C HIS A 184 13.57 11.61 3.12
N ILE A 185 12.38 12.16 3.33
CA ILE A 185 11.54 12.61 2.23
C ILE A 185 12.08 13.98 1.77
N ARG A 186 12.68 14.01 0.58
CA ARG A 186 13.17 15.27 0.03
C ARG A 186 12.03 16.21 -0.33
N GLN A 187 12.27 17.51 -0.18
CA GLN A 187 11.27 18.54 -0.47
C GLN A 187 10.94 18.67 -1.96
N GLN A 188 11.90 18.35 -2.83
CA GLN A 188 11.76 18.47 -4.27
C GLN A 188 11.31 17.13 -4.88
N GLY A 189 10.30 17.19 -5.72
CA GLY A 189 9.82 16.04 -6.50
C GLY A 189 10.81 15.61 -7.59
N ALA A 190 10.31 14.96 -8.62
CA ALA A 190 11.13 14.58 -9.79
C ALA A 190 11.67 15.85 -10.47
N MET A 191 12.99 15.88 -10.72
CA MET A 191 13.68 16.96 -11.41
C MET A 191 14.47 16.41 -12.58
N LYS A 192 14.50 17.18 -13.68
CA LYS A 192 15.44 16.91 -14.78
C LYS A 192 16.86 17.19 -14.28
N VAL A 193 17.71 16.19 -14.30
CA VAL A 193 19.13 16.36 -14.07
C VAL A 193 19.74 16.72 -15.43
N ILE A 194 20.27 17.94 -15.52
CA ILE A 194 20.95 18.44 -16.72
C ILE A 194 22.41 18.10 -16.61
#